data_e7b49d609145f9de69401a1ee1b569e5
#
_entry.id   e7b49d609145f9de69401a1ee1b569e5
#
_cell.length_a   1.000
_cell.length_b   1.000
_cell.length_c   1.000
_cell.angle_alpha   90.00
_cell.angle_beta   90.00
_cell.angle_gamma   90.00
#
_symmetry.space_group_name_H-M   'P 1'
#
loop_
_entity.id
_entity.type
_entity.pdbx_description
1 polymer ?
#
loop_
_entity_poly.entity_id
_entity_poly.type
_entity_poly.pdbx_seq_one_letter_code
_entity_poly.pdbx_strand_id
1 'polypeptide(L)'
;MYVYRSLEGKDLKAISTFPQSEEELKYISPGFNYPLTPNQIVDLSKDRLEPTVIIEQATDEVIAYANIYGYDLEKSICWLGNVIVSPKYRGQGASAYLLNVMFEKAKHHLGVRTIRLACHNTNSRGLAFYSKYGFKPYDMKITNIDDKRIISIHMSRELI
;
A
#
# COMPACT_ATOMS: atom_id res chain seq x y z
N MET A 1 -16.94 11.39 5.77
CA MET A 1 -17.11 9.92 5.80
C MET A 1 -16.39 9.27 4.63
N TYR A 2 -15.68 8.19 4.89
CA TYR A 2 -14.91 7.48 3.87
C TYR A 2 -15.71 6.30 3.31
N VAL A 3 -15.59 6.11 1.99
CA VAL A 3 -16.09 4.93 1.30
C VAL A 3 -14.97 4.39 0.41
N TYR A 4 -15.12 3.18 -0.09
CA TYR A 4 -14.12 2.58 -0.96
C TYR A 4 -14.75 2.00 -2.21
N ARG A 5 -13.94 1.89 -3.24
CA ARG A 5 -14.28 1.19 -4.49
C ARG A 5 -13.01 0.75 -5.21
N SER A 6 -13.17 0.03 -6.31
CA SER A 6 -12.04 -0.34 -7.16
C SER A 6 -11.46 0.89 -7.85
N LEU A 7 -10.15 0.82 -8.12
CA LEU A 7 -9.43 1.84 -8.89
C LEU A 7 -10.05 2.00 -10.28
N GLU A 8 -10.23 3.25 -10.70
CA GLU A 8 -10.66 3.59 -12.05
C GLU A 8 -9.63 4.50 -12.70
N GLY A 9 -9.64 4.57 -14.03
CA GLY A 9 -8.68 5.41 -14.76
C GLY A 9 -8.72 6.88 -14.37
N LYS A 10 -9.90 7.39 -14.03
CA LYS A 10 -10.06 8.78 -13.58
C LYS A 10 -9.33 9.11 -12.27
N ASP A 11 -8.94 8.09 -11.48
CA ASP A 11 -8.29 8.27 -10.20
C ASP A 11 -6.78 8.48 -10.31
N LEU A 12 -6.19 8.04 -11.40
CA LEU A 12 -4.73 7.94 -11.54
C LEU A 12 -4.02 9.29 -11.45
N LYS A 13 -4.59 10.32 -12.02
CA LYS A 13 -3.99 11.66 -12.00
C LYS A 13 -3.86 12.19 -10.57
N ALA A 14 -4.91 12.05 -9.78
CA ALA A 14 -4.90 12.50 -8.39
C ALA A 14 -3.88 11.70 -7.57
N ILE A 15 -3.89 10.37 -7.68
CA ILE A 15 -2.98 9.50 -6.93
C ILE A 15 -1.52 9.81 -7.26
N SER A 16 -1.21 10.11 -8.52
CA SER A 16 0.15 10.42 -8.96
C SER A 16 0.71 11.69 -8.30
N THR A 17 -0.14 12.54 -7.75
CA THR A 17 0.28 13.76 -7.05
C THR A 17 0.54 13.55 -5.54
N PHE A 18 0.20 12.40 -4.99
CA PHE A 18 0.27 12.18 -3.54
C PHE A 18 1.69 12.08 -2.98
N PRO A 19 2.68 11.44 -3.64
CA PRO A 19 4.04 11.45 -3.13
C PRO A 19 4.64 12.85 -3.20
N GLN A 20 5.21 13.30 -2.10
CA GLN A 20 5.73 14.67 -1.97
C GLN A 20 7.22 14.77 -2.20
N SER A 21 7.92 13.64 -2.33
CA SER A 21 9.36 13.59 -2.56
C SER A 21 9.75 12.25 -3.20
N GLU A 22 10.95 12.21 -3.74
CA GLU A 22 11.53 10.97 -4.28
C GLU A 22 11.66 9.90 -3.19
N GLU A 23 12.08 10.29 -1.99
CA GLU A 23 12.20 9.37 -0.85
C GLU A 23 10.85 8.76 -0.49
N GLU A 24 9.82 9.59 -0.38
CA GLU A 24 8.47 9.13 -0.06
C GLU A 24 7.96 8.15 -1.12
N LEU A 25 8.21 8.45 -2.40
CA LEU A 25 7.81 7.57 -3.48
C LEU A 25 8.51 6.21 -3.40
N LYS A 26 9.79 6.19 -3.08
CA LYS A 26 10.54 4.93 -2.93
C LYS A 26 10.03 4.09 -1.76
N TYR A 27 9.52 4.71 -0.72
CA TYR A 27 8.86 3.99 0.38
C TYR A 27 7.58 3.28 -0.07
N ILE A 28 6.88 3.87 -1.04
CA ILE A 28 5.65 3.28 -1.60
C ILE A 28 5.99 2.09 -2.48
N SER A 29 6.97 2.24 -3.35
CA SER A 29 7.48 1.16 -4.19
C SER A 29 8.86 1.51 -4.73
N PRO A 30 9.85 0.63 -4.53
CA PRO A 30 11.18 0.84 -5.12
C PRO A 30 11.17 0.90 -6.65
N GLY A 31 10.14 0.30 -7.29
CA GLY A 31 10.01 0.28 -8.74
C GLY A 31 9.49 1.56 -9.36
N PHE A 32 8.95 2.48 -8.55
CA PHE A 32 8.49 3.76 -9.07
C PHE A 32 9.65 4.75 -9.24
N ASN A 33 9.54 5.58 -10.27
CA ASN A 33 10.47 6.66 -10.54
C ASN A 33 9.78 8.01 -10.33
N TYR A 34 10.45 8.92 -9.66
CA TYR A 34 9.93 10.25 -9.38
C TYR A 34 10.09 11.18 -10.58
N PRO A 35 9.07 11.98 -10.97
CA PRO A 35 7.74 12.02 -10.37
C PRO A 35 6.87 10.82 -10.76
N LEU A 36 5.98 10.45 -9.88
CA LEU A 36 5.02 9.38 -10.17
C LEU A 36 4.07 9.83 -11.27
N THR A 37 3.81 8.93 -12.23
CA THR A 37 2.91 9.20 -13.34
C THR A 37 1.77 8.19 -13.38
N PRO A 38 0.61 8.55 -13.98
CA PRO A 38 -0.47 7.60 -14.18
C PRO A 38 -0.03 6.29 -14.85
N ASN A 39 0.84 6.37 -15.87
CA ASN A 39 1.30 5.18 -16.57
C ASN A 39 2.07 4.21 -15.68
N GLN A 40 2.86 4.73 -14.74
CA GLN A 40 3.58 3.88 -13.79
C GLN A 40 2.61 3.11 -12.89
N ILE A 41 1.54 3.76 -12.46
CA ILE A 41 0.50 3.12 -11.63
C ILE A 41 -0.19 2.01 -12.43
N VAL A 42 -0.56 2.29 -13.67
CA VAL A 42 -1.20 1.30 -14.56
C VAL A 42 -0.28 0.11 -14.77
N ASP A 43 0.99 0.35 -15.10
CA ASP A 43 1.94 -0.73 -15.39
C ASP A 43 2.15 -1.63 -14.18
N LEU A 44 2.32 -1.06 -13.00
CA LEU A 44 2.50 -1.85 -11.79
C LEU A 44 1.22 -2.60 -11.41
N SER A 45 0.05 -2.00 -11.63
CA SER A 45 -1.23 -2.61 -11.24
C SER A 45 -1.59 -3.83 -12.08
N LYS A 46 -0.98 -4.03 -13.24
CA LYS A 46 -1.26 -5.20 -14.10
C LYS A 46 -1.03 -6.53 -13.40
N ASP A 47 -0.07 -6.58 -12.49
CA ASP A 47 0.28 -7.79 -11.74
C ASP A 47 -0.26 -7.74 -10.32
N ARG A 48 -1.19 -6.84 -10.03
CA ARG A 48 -1.74 -6.64 -8.69
C ARG A 48 -3.20 -7.02 -8.62
N LEU A 49 -3.63 -7.39 -7.42
CA LEU A 49 -5.03 -7.73 -7.11
C LEU A 49 -5.64 -6.65 -6.25
N GLU A 50 -6.97 -6.61 -6.27
CA GLU A 50 -7.76 -5.73 -5.39
C GLU A 50 -7.27 -4.28 -5.38
N PRO A 51 -7.04 -3.64 -6.56
CA PRO A 51 -6.66 -2.23 -6.58
C PRO A 51 -7.82 -1.39 -6.04
N THR A 52 -7.60 -0.74 -4.89
CA THR A 52 -8.66 -0.12 -4.09
C THR A 52 -8.34 1.33 -3.82
N VAL A 53 -9.34 2.20 -4.00
CA VAL A 53 -9.25 3.61 -3.62
C VAL A 53 -10.21 3.93 -2.49
N ILE A 54 -9.82 4.87 -1.64
CA ILE A 54 -10.67 5.45 -0.61
C ILE A 54 -11.13 6.81 -1.11
N ILE A 55 -12.40 7.08 -0.90
CA ILE A 55 -13.07 8.30 -1.36
C ILE A 55 -13.62 9.04 -0.15
N GLU A 56 -13.38 10.35 -0.08
CA GLU A 56 -14.11 11.21 0.85
C GLU A 56 -15.49 11.47 0.24
N GLN A 57 -16.53 10.93 0.86
CA GLN A 57 -17.89 10.92 0.30
C GLN A 57 -18.44 12.33 0.10
N ALA A 58 -18.13 13.25 0.99
CA ALA A 58 -18.65 14.61 0.94
C ALA A 58 -18.17 15.40 -0.29
N THR A 59 -16.95 15.13 -0.75
CA THR A 59 -16.31 15.87 -1.85
C THR A 59 -16.09 15.01 -3.11
N ASP A 60 -16.33 13.70 -3.01
CA ASP A 60 -16.02 12.72 -4.06
C ASP A 60 -14.53 12.70 -4.43
N GLU A 61 -13.66 13.14 -3.55
CA GLU A 61 -12.20 13.11 -3.77
C GLU A 61 -11.62 11.73 -3.49
N VAL A 62 -10.72 11.28 -4.38
CA VAL A 62 -9.85 10.14 -4.12
C VAL A 62 -8.79 10.59 -3.11
N ILE A 63 -8.65 9.86 -2.00
CA ILE A 63 -7.74 10.26 -0.92
C ILE A 63 -6.69 9.21 -0.56
N ALA A 64 -6.86 7.98 -1.01
CA ALA A 64 -5.89 6.91 -0.71
C ALA A 64 -6.00 5.78 -1.72
N TYR A 65 -4.95 4.98 -1.81
CA TYR A 65 -4.87 3.84 -2.71
C TYR A 65 -4.02 2.74 -2.09
N ALA A 66 -4.38 1.49 -2.37
CA ALA A 66 -3.56 0.32 -2.10
C ALA A 66 -3.95 -0.82 -3.02
N ASN A 67 -3.11 -1.83 -3.06
CA ASN A 67 -3.39 -3.07 -3.81
C ASN A 67 -2.80 -4.27 -3.07
N ILE A 68 -2.98 -5.46 -3.65
CA ILE A 68 -2.45 -6.71 -3.12
C ILE A 68 -1.61 -7.38 -4.18
N TYR A 69 -0.52 -8.01 -3.76
CA TYR A 69 0.35 -8.81 -4.62
C TYR A 69 0.80 -10.08 -3.88
N GLY A 70 1.53 -10.93 -4.55
CA GLY A 70 2.10 -12.12 -3.93
C GLY A 70 1.07 -13.08 -3.34
N TYR A 71 -0.12 -13.13 -3.94
CA TYR A 71 -1.19 -14.02 -3.49
C TYR A 71 -0.80 -15.48 -3.68
N ASP A 72 -0.87 -16.25 -2.61
CA ASP A 72 -0.57 -17.67 -2.60
C ASP A 72 -1.62 -18.38 -1.72
N LEU A 73 -2.58 -18.99 -2.39
CA LEU A 73 -3.69 -19.65 -1.69
C LEU A 73 -3.21 -20.87 -0.89
N GLU A 74 -2.23 -21.60 -1.43
CA GLU A 74 -1.68 -22.78 -0.77
C GLU A 74 -1.05 -22.43 0.58
N LYS A 75 -0.26 -21.36 0.61
CA LYS A 75 0.35 -20.85 1.85
C LYS A 75 -0.60 -19.97 2.66
N SER A 76 -1.74 -19.61 2.09
CA SER A 76 -2.75 -18.73 2.70
C SER A 76 -2.20 -17.36 3.07
N ILE A 77 -1.45 -16.76 2.16
CA ILE A 77 -0.84 -15.44 2.32
C ILE A 77 -1.10 -14.54 1.13
N CYS A 78 -1.08 -13.24 1.39
CA CYS A 78 -0.97 -12.21 0.36
C CYS A 78 -0.15 -11.05 0.92
N TRP A 79 0.22 -10.10 0.06
CA TRP A 79 1.04 -8.96 0.41
C TRP A 79 0.30 -7.67 0.11
N LEU A 80 0.30 -6.75 1.07
CA LEU A 80 -0.23 -5.40 0.91
C LEU A 80 0.81 -4.55 0.19
N GLY A 81 0.39 -3.85 -0.86
CA GLY A 81 1.30 -3.05 -1.67
C GLY A 81 0.80 -1.66 -1.96
N ASN A 82 1.74 -0.78 -2.24
CA ASN A 82 1.51 0.57 -2.74
C ASN A 82 0.56 1.42 -1.90
N VAL A 83 0.66 1.32 -0.59
CA VAL A 83 -0.13 2.14 0.33
C VAL A 83 0.28 3.60 0.17
N ILE A 84 -0.65 4.44 -0.27
CA ILE A 84 -0.41 5.85 -0.50
C ILE A 84 -1.62 6.66 -0.08
N VAL A 85 -1.40 7.76 0.63
CA VAL A 85 -2.46 8.63 1.15
C VAL A 85 -2.19 10.06 0.72
N SER A 86 -3.25 10.75 0.32
CA SER A 86 -3.18 12.18 -0.01
C SER A 86 -2.59 12.96 1.17
N PRO A 87 -1.61 13.84 0.92
CA PRO A 87 -1.04 14.67 1.98
C PRO A 87 -2.10 15.50 2.73
N LYS A 88 -3.12 15.92 2.01
CA LYS A 88 -4.24 16.69 2.56
C LYS A 88 -5.02 15.94 3.64
N TYR A 89 -5.03 14.61 3.56
CA TYR A 89 -5.84 13.76 4.45
C TYR A 89 -5.01 12.95 5.45
N ARG A 90 -3.72 13.21 5.54
CA ARG A 90 -2.86 12.53 6.53
C ARG A 90 -3.27 12.93 7.94
N GLY A 91 -3.22 11.96 8.86
CA GLY A 91 -3.63 12.20 10.26
C GLY A 91 -5.13 12.28 10.47
N GLN A 92 -5.95 11.93 9.47
CA GLN A 92 -7.41 12.02 9.55
C GLN A 92 -8.10 10.65 9.47
N GLY A 93 -7.38 9.58 9.74
CA GLY A 93 -7.94 8.24 9.78
C GLY A 93 -8.05 7.53 8.43
N ALA A 94 -7.64 8.17 7.33
CA ALA A 94 -7.72 7.56 6.00
C ALA A 94 -6.88 6.31 5.88
N SER A 95 -5.66 6.32 6.41
CA SER A 95 -4.76 5.16 6.38
C SER A 95 -5.34 3.98 7.14
N ALA A 96 -5.90 4.22 8.32
CA ALA A 96 -6.53 3.17 9.13
C ALA A 96 -7.74 2.57 8.41
N TYR A 97 -8.56 3.42 7.81
CA TYR A 97 -9.71 2.96 7.03
C TYR A 97 -9.26 2.09 5.85
N LEU A 98 -8.25 2.54 5.12
CA LEU A 98 -7.68 1.79 3.99
C LEU A 98 -7.18 0.41 4.44
N LEU A 99 -6.41 0.34 5.53
CA LEU A 99 -5.91 -0.94 6.04
C LEU A 99 -7.07 -1.89 6.37
N ASN A 100 -8.09 -1.40 7.06
CA ASN A 100 -9.24 -2.25 7.42
C ASN A 100 -9.96 -2.78 6.19
N VAL A 101 -10.13 -1.96 5.16
CA VAL A 101 -10.71 -2.39 3.88
C VAL A 101 -9.86 -3.49 3.24
N MET A 102 -8.55 -3.30 3.21
CA MET A 102 -7.66 -4.29 2.60
C MET A 102 -7.61 -5.60 3.40
N PHE A 103 -7.69 -5.53 4.73
CA PHE A 103 -7.81 -6.73 5.57
C PHE A 103 -9.08 -7.52 5.26
N GLU A 104 -10.20 -6.83 5.14
CA GLU A 104 -11.47 -7.48 4.81
C GLU A 104 -11.42 -8.12 3.41
N LYS A 105 -10.83 -7.45 2.44
CA LYS A 105 -10.67 -8.01 1.11
C LYS A 105 -9.75 -9.23 1.09
N ALA A 106 -8.63 -9.17 1.79
CA ALA A 106 -7.72 -10.30 1.89
C ALA A 106 -8.41 -11.50 2.55
N LYS A 107 -9.14 -11.27 3.62
CA LYS A 107 -9.82 -12.32 4.36
C LYS A 107 -11.01 -12.90 3.58
N HIS A 108 -11.88 -12.05 3.07
CA HIS A 108 -13.16 -12.47 2.49
C HIS A 108 -13.14 -12.67 0.98
N HIS A 109 -12.37 -11.89 0.22
CA HIS A 109 -12.28 -12.07 -1.22
C HIS A 109 -11.21 -13.09 -1.60
N LEU A 110 -10.06 -13.05 -0.94
CA LEU A 110 -8.95 -13.95 -1.27
C LEU A 110 -8.87 -15.17 -0.37
N GLY A 111 -9.53 -15.14 0.77
CA GLY A 111 -9.60 -16.29 1.68
C GLY A 111 -8.28 -16.63 2.35
N VAL A 112 -7.38 -15.69 2.51
CA VAL A 112 -6.08 -15.93 3.13
C VAL A 112 -6.13 -15.64 4.63
N ARG A 113 -5.22 -16.29 5.38
CA ARG A 113 -5.10 -16.15 6.83
C ARG A 113 -4.11 -15.08 7.26
N THR A 114 -3.17 -14.74 6.39
CA THR A 114 -2.07 -13.87 6.73
C THR A 114 -1.87 -12.83 5.65
N ILE A 115 -1.69 -11.58 6.06
CA ILE A 115 -1.29 -10.50 5.18
C ILE A 115 0.10 -10.02 5.60
N ARG A 116 0.95 -9.80 4.62
CA ARG A 116 2.33 -9.36 4.81
C ARG A 116 2.57 -8.04 4.09
N LEU A 117 3.65 -7.39 4.43
CA LEU A 117 4.14 -6.21 3.70
C LEU A 117 5.65 -6.10 3.85
N ALA A 118 6.24 -5.34 2.94
CA ALA A 118 7.65 -4.97 3.01
C ALA A 118 7.72 -3.46 3.27
N CYS A 119 8.45 -3.06 4.31
CA CYS A 119 8.61 -1.67 4.67
C CYS A 119 10.10 -1.34 4.74
N HIS A 120 10.51 -0.26 4.06
CA HIS A 120 11.90 0.18 4.07
C HIS A 120 12.34 0.46 5.52
N ASN A 121 13.55 0.01 5.88
CA ASN A 121 14.03 0.13 7.26
C ASN A 121 14.15 1.57 7.74
N THR A 122 14.34 2.54 6.84
CA THR A 122 14.43 3.97 7.20
C THR A 122 13.07 4.64 7.29
N ASN A 123 12.00 3.96 6.89
CA ASN A 123 10.64 4.49 6.99
C ASN A 123 10.08 4.24 8.40
N SER A 124 10.60 4.97 9.39
CA SER A 124 10.21 4.78 10.78
C SER A 124 8.74 5.07 11.05
N ARG A 125 8.16 6.05 10.33
CA ARG A 125 6.71 6.34 10.44
C ARG A 125 5.87 5.17 9.95
N GLY A 126 6.25 4.58 8.82
CA GLY A 126 5.59 3.40 8.28
C GLY A 126 5.68 2.21 9.22
N LEU A 127 6.88 1.92 9.71
CA LEU A 127 7.09 0.82 10.67
C LEU A 127 6.24 0.98 11.92
N ALA A 128 6.20 2.18 12.50
CA ALA A 128 5.38 2.47 13.66
C ALA A 128 3.89 2.32 13.36
N PHE A 129 3.45 2.83 12.22
CA PHE A 129 2.04 2.75 11.79
C PHE A 129 1.61 1.29 11.62
N TYR A 130 2.36 0.50 10.88
CA TYR A 130 2.01 -0.90 10.65
C TYR A 130 2.08 -1.73 11.94
N SER A 131 3.04 -1.45 12.81
CA SER A 131 3.11 -2.10 14.13
C SER A 131 1.87 -1.82 14.97
N LYS A 132 1.38 -0.58 14.93
CA LYS A 132 0.15 -0.18 15.63
C LYS A 132 -1.06 -0.99 15.16
N TYR A 133 -1.09 -1.35 13.88
CA TYR A 133 -2.21 -2.10 13.30
C TYR A 133 -1.95 -3.61 13.21
N GLY A 134 -1.07 -4.12 14.06
CA GLY A 134 -0.91 -5.55 14.29
C GLY A 134 0.11 -6.26 13.43
N PHE A 135 0.82 -5.55 12.57
CA PHE A 135 1.92 -6.16 11.82
C PHE A 135 3.14 -6.33 12.72
N LYS A 136 3.77 -7.49 12.63
CA LYS A 136 4.98 -7.80 13.39
C LYS A 136 6.12 -8.13 12.42
N PRO A 137 7.32 -7.58 12.64
CA PRO A 137 8.46 -7.93 11.80
C PRO A 137 8.84 -9.40 12.00
N TYR A 138 9.19 -10.08 10.92
CA TYR A 138 9.60 -11.48 10.99
C TYR A 138 10.82 -11.79 10.13
N ASP A 139 11.19 -10.90 9.21
CA ASP A 139 12.30 -11.12 8.31
C ASP A 139 12.85 -9.79 7.80
N MET A 140 14.01 -9.84 7.19
CA MET A 140 14.67 -8.69 6.62
C MET A 140 15.31 -9.11 5.31
N LYS A 141 15.16 -8.31 4.27
CA LYS A 141 15.75 -8.57 2.97
C LYS A 141 16.61 -7.41 2.53
N ILE A 142 17.81 -7.72 2.06
CA ILE A 142 18.73 -6.73 1.52
C ILE A 142 18.73 -6.85 0.00
N THR A 143 18.43 -5.75 -0.70
CA THR A 143 18.47 -5.68 -2.16
C THR A 143 19.29 -4.50 -2.60
N ASN A 144 19.87 -4.57 -3.81
CA ASN A 144 20.58 -3.46 -4.42
C ASN A 144 19.75 -2.96 -5.59
N ILE A 145 19.36 -1.67 -5.54
CA ILE A 145 18.60 -1.01 -6.59
C ILE A 145 19.32 0.29 -6.91
N ASP A 146 19.67 0.49 -8.20
CA ASP A 146 20.41 1.68 -8.67
C ASP A 146 21.68 1.95 -7.85
N ASP A 147 22.48 0.91 -7.60
CA ASP A 147 23.73 0.95 -6.82
C ASP A 147 23.53 1.32 -5.34
N LYS A 148 22.28 1.32 -4.86
CA LYS A 148 21.96 1.56 -3.46
C LYS A 148 21.52 0.30 -2.78
N ARG A 149 22.01 0.10 -1.55
CA ARG A 149 21.55 -1.00 -0.70
C ARG A 149 20.24 -0.60 -0.04
N ILE A 150 19.22 -1.40 -0.26
CA ILE A 150 17.90 -1.20 0.35
C ILE A 150 17.62 -2.35 1.31
N ILE A 151 17.25 -2.00 2.52
CA ILE A 151 16.89 -2.98 3.55
C ILE A 151 15.39 -2.90 3.77
N SER A 152 14.68 -3.98 3.47
CA SER A 152 13.24 -4.08 3.66
C SER A 152 12.96 -4.95 4.87
N ILE A 153 12.14 -4.45 5.77
CA ILE A 153 11.62 -5.21 6.90
C ILE A 153 10.32 -5.87 6.44
N HIS A 154 10.28 -7.18 6.50
CA HIS A 154 9.07 -7.94 6.19
C HIS A 154 8.23 -8.08 7.46
N MET A 155 6.99 -7.67 7.37
CA MET A 155 6.05 -7.70 8.48
C MET A 155 4.85 -8.57 8.13
N SER A 156 4.26 -9.17 9.15
CA SER A 156 3.16 -10.13 8.98
C SER A 156 2.07 -9.87 10.00
N ARG A 157 0.83 -10.02 9.57
CA ARG A 157 -0.34 -9.93 10.43
C ARG A 157 -1.32 -11.06 10.13
N GLU A 158 -1.81 -11.71 11.18
CA GLU A 158 -2.87 -12.71 11.06
C GLU A 158 -4.22 -12.02 10.85
N LEU A 159 -5.02 -12.58 9.94
CA LEU A 159 -6.37 -12.10 9.65
C LEU A 159 -7.36 -13.04 10.35
N ILE A 160 -7.73 -12.66 11.55
CA ILE A 160 -8.62 -13.46 12.37
C ILE A 160 -10.07 -13.06 12.15
#